data_4437e892dcc309b4214b37b72b72a91d
#
_entry.id   4437e892dcc309b4214b37b72b72a91d
#
_cell.length_a   1.000
_cell.length_b   1.000
_cell.length_c   1.000
_cell.angle_alpha   90.00
_cell.angle_beta   90.00
_cell.angle_gamma   90.00
#
_symmetry.space_group_name_H-M   'P 1'
#
loop_
_entity.id
_entity.type
_entity.pdbx_description
1 polymer ?
#
loop_
_entity_poly.entity_id
_entity_poly.type
_entity_poly.pdbx_seq_one_letter_code
_entity_poly.pdbx_strand_id
1 'polypeptide(L)'
;MNARVDASEPTRDYSTWSALSFGLLALGVAAVALLVAADLSTLVQIKVVTVVKQRLSGHGQHSWAVALLGVAALPLVFGAVRGRSRPAMFAIIALGVVVLIIALAKDLPDTRSTGVIGERYDEASAAPGPGFYLETAGAVLLILTGVGGLLLLPARTTAATRSP
;
A
#
# COMPACT_ATOMS: atom_id res chain seq x y z
N MET A 1 -36.71 -32.34 39.39
CA MET A 1 -36.08 -31.01 39.56
C MET A 1 -35.08 -30.85 38.45
N ASN A 2 -35.56 -30.37 37.25
CA ASN A 2 -34.74 -30.25 36.05
C ASN A 2 -34.14 -28.84 36.02
N ALA A 3 -32.85 -28.72 36.28
CA ALA A 3 -32.09 -27.51 36.06
C ALA A 3 -31.96 -27.25 34.55
N ARG A 4 -32.71 -26.30 34.02
CA ARG A 4 -32.42 -25.70 32.70
C ARG A 4 -31.10 -25.02 32.79
N VAL A 5 -30.08 -25.58 32.13
CA VAL A 5 -28.86 -24.89 31.83
C VAL A 5 -29.22 -23.89 30.71
N ASP A 6 -29.38 -22.61 31.07
CA ASP A 6 -29.45 -21.51 30.11
C ASP A 6 -28.06 -21.39 29.45
N ALA A 7 -27.91 -22.09 28.36
CA ALA A 7 -26.78 -21.89 27.43
C ALA A 7 -27.08 -20.62 26.63
N SER A 8 -26.88 -19.47 27.24
CA SER A 8 -26.70 -18.20 26.51
C SER A 8 -25.39 -18.30 25.72
N GLU A 9 -25.43 -18.92 24.55
CA GLU A 9 -24.33 -18.83 23.61
C GLU A 9 -24.07 -17.35 23.32
N PRO A 10 -22.83 -16.86 23.52
CA PRO A 10 -22.47 -15.51 23.11
C PRO A 10 -22.70 -15.44 21.59
N THR A 11 -23.71 -14.69 21.19
CA THR A 11 -23.94 -14.33 19.78
C THR A 11 -22.68 -13.65 19.30
N ARG A 12 -21.77 -14.43 18.69
CA ARG A 12 -20.58 -13.90 18.03
C ARG A 12 -21.05 -12.87 17.02
N ASP A 13 -20.61 -11.66 17.24
CA ASP A 13 -20.99 -10.49 16.47
C ASP A 13 -20.37 -10.58 15.05
N TYR A 14 -20.95 -11.45 14.20
CA TYR A 14 -20.50 -11.70 12.82
C TYR A 14 -20.53 -10.45 11.96
N SER A 15 -21.31 -9.43 12.38
CA SER A 15 -21.44 -8.17 11.66
C SER A 15 -20.15 -7.32 11.74
N THR A 16 -19.53 -7.26 12.91
CA THR A 16 -18.31 -6.47 13.12
C THR A 16 -17.11 -7.07 12.39
N TRP A 17 -16.99 -8.39 12.34
CA TRP A 17 -15.93 -9.08 11.61
C TRP A 17 -16.02 -8.91 10.10
N SER A 18 -17.23 -8.90 9.56
CA SER A 18 -17.44 -8.67 8.14
C SER A 18 -17.10 -7.23 7.76
N ALA A 19 -17.48 -6.24 8.58
CA ALA A 19 -17.17 -4.84 8.37
C ALA A 19 -15.65 -4.56 8.40
N LEU A 20 -14.93 -5.13 9.39
CA LEU A 20 -13.47 -4.99 9.49
C LEU A 20 -12.75 -5.61 8.27
N SER A 21 -13.15 -6.82 7.86
CA SER A 21 -12.57 -7.46 6.68
C SER A 21 -12.83 -6.66 5.41
N PHE A 22 -14.03 -6.10 5.26
CA PHE A 22 -14.36 -5.24 4.13
C PHE A 22 -13.54 -3.94 4.14
N GLY A 23 -13.40 -3.30 5.31
CA GLY A 23 -12.58 -2.10 5.46
C GLY A 23 -11.12 -2.33 5.09
N LEU A 24 -10.50 -3.42 5.57
CA LEU A 24 -9.13 -3.79 5.23
C LEU A 24 -8.97 -4.12 3.74
N LEU A 25 -9.96 -4.79 3.13
CA LEU A 25 -9.94 -5.07 1.69
C LEU A 25 -10.01 -3.78 0.89
N ALA A 26 -10.93 -2.88 1.23
CA ALA A 26 -11.05 -1.58 0.59
C ALA A 26 -9.77 -0.75 0.71
N LEU A 27 -9.13 -0.75 1.90
CA LEU A 27 -7.87 -0.07 2.15
C LEU A 27 -6.75 -0.62 1.26
N GLY A 28 -6.63 -1.95 1.17
CA GLY A 28 -5.61 -2.60 0.33
C GLY A 28 -5.84 -2.33 -1.16
N VAL A 29 -7.09 -2.38 -1.64
CA VAL A 29 -7.41 -2.05 -3.03
C VAL A 29 -7.14 -0.58 -3.32
N ALA A 30 -7.49 0.33 -2.41
CA ALA A 30 -7.16 1.75 -2.54
C ALA A 30 -5.64 1.98 -2.61
N ALA A 31 -4.86 1.29 -1.78
CA ALA A 31 -3.40 1.35 -1.82
C ALA A 31 -2.85 0.97 -3.21
N VAL A 32 -3.33 -0.13 -3.79
CA VAL A 32 -2.95 -0.56 -5.14
C VAL A 32 -3.33 0.47 -6.19
N ALA A 33 -4.55 1.01 -6.12
CA ALA A 33 -5.00 2.04 -7.06
C ALA A 33 -4.10 3.31 -6.98
N LEU A 34 -3.68 3.71 -5.77
CA LEU A 34 -2.76 4.82 -5.59
C LEU A 34 -1.37 4.55 -6.19
N LEU A 35 -0.83 3.33 -6.04
CA LEU A 35 0.47 2.96 -6.63
C LEU A 35 0.41 2.97 -8.15
N VAL A 36 -0.66 2.44 -8.75
CA VAL A 36 -0.86 2.50 -10.21
C VAL A 36 -1.02 3.95 -10.68
N ALA A 37 -1.81 4.74 -9.96
CA ALA A 37 -2.00 6.16 -10.28
C ALA A 37 -0.71 6.97 -10.12
N ALA A 38 0.15 6.63 -9.14
CA ALA A 38 1.45 7.24 -8.92
C ALA A 38 2.36 7.09 -10.15
N ASP A 39 2.43 5.86 -10.69
CA ASP A 39 3.27 5.54 -11.84
C ASP A 39 2.82 6.27 -13.13
N LEU A 40 1.53 6.55 -13.25
CA LEU A 40 0.94 7.32 -14.35
C LEU A 40 1.03 8.84 -14.13
N SER A 41 1.33 9.28 -12.91
CA SER A 41 1.35 10.69 -12.54
C SER A 41 2.75 11.31 -12.66
N THR A 42 2.82 12.64 -12.61
CA THR A 42 4.10 13.37 -12.55
C THR A 42 4.76 13.15 -11.20
N LEU A 43 5.96 12.60 -11.19
CA LEU A 43 6.75 12.33 -9.99
C LEU A 43 7.58 13.56 -9.58
N VAL A 44 8.24 14.21 -10.54
CA VAL A 44 9.09 15.37 -10.33
C VAL A 44 8.74 16.46 -11.33
N GLN A 45 8.73 17.71 -10.87
CA GLN A 45 8.57 18.91 -11.71
C GLN A 45 9.79 19.80 -11.56
N ILE A 46 10.41 20.16 -12.69
CA ILE A 46 11.50 21.13 -12.73
C ILE A 46 10.95 22.46 -13.28
N LYS A 47 11.10 23.52 -12.48
CA LYS A 47 10.64 24.88 -12.79
C LYS A 47 11.84 25.80 -12.95
N VAL A 48 11.75 26.76 -13.85
CA VAL A 48 12.64 27.92 -13.94
C VAL A 48 11.81 29.15 -13.66
N VAL A 49 12.09 29.82 -12.56
CA VAL A 49 11.26 30.89 -11.98
C VAL A 49 9.87 30.31 -11.64
N THR A 50 8.84 30.61 -12.44
CA THR A 50 7.45 30.11 -12.26
C THR A 50 7.01 29.16 -13.36
N VAL A 51 7.83 28.93 -14.38
CA VAL A 51 7.46 28.13 -15.55
C VAL A 51 7.96 26.69 -15.41
N VAL A 52 7.04 25.71 -15.51
CA VAL A 52 7.41 24.30 -15.54
C VAL A 52 8.08 23.98 -16.88
N LYS A 53 9.36 23.64 -16.85
CA LYS A 53 10.16 23.29 -18.04
C LYS A 53 10.17 21.79 -18.32
N GLN A 54 10.13 20.98 -17.27
CA GLN A 54 10.17 19.52 -17.42
C GLN A 54 9.27 18.85 -16.37
N ARG A 55 8.62 17.75 -16.80
CA ARG A 55 7.84 16.86 -15.94
C ARG A 55 8.34 15.44 -16.16
N LEU A 56 8.70 14.76 -15.08
CA LEU A 56 9.11 13.36 -15.10
C LEU A 56 7.96 12.54 -14.50
N SER A 57 7.45 11.56 -15.25
CA SER A 57 6.40 10.64 -14.78
C SER A 57 7.00 9.44 -14.05
N GLY A 58 6.22 8.80 -13.18
CA GLY A 58 6.65 7.61 -12.46
C GLY A 58 7.07 6.49 -13.40
N HIS A 59 6.28 6.19 -14.44
CA HIS A 59 6.63 5.14 -15.42
C HIS A 59 7.93 5.44 -16.18
N GLY A 60 8.25 6.71 -16.43
CA GLY A 60 9.52 7.12 -17.04
C GLY A 60 10.72 6.88 -16.12
N GLN A 61 10.53 6.97 -14.80
CA GLN A 61 11.57 6.75 -13.79
C GLN A 61 11.73 5.28 -13.41
N HIS A 62 10.63 4.53 -13.32
CA HIS A 62 10.59 3.18 -12.76
C HIS A 62 10.26 2.10 -13.77
N SER A 63 10.05 2.43 -15.07
CA SER A 63 9.69 1.46 -16.11
C SER A 63 8.53 0.54 -15.70
N TRP A 64 7.46 1.10 -15.13
CA TRP A 64 6.27 0.39 -14.62
C TRP A 64 6.48 -0.46 -13.37
N ALA A 65 7.66 -0.42 -12.73
CA ALA A 65 7.96 -1.29 -11.60
C ALA A 65 6.99 -1.07 -10.43
N VAL A 66 6.66 0.18 -10.09
CA VAL A 66 5.75 0.52 -8.96
C VAL A 66 4.33 0.05 -9.26
N ALA A 67 3.83 0.26 -10.49
CA ALA A 67 2.52 -0.23 -10.91
C ALA A 67 2.45 -1.76 -10.86
N LEU A 68 3.49 -2.45 -11.36
CA LEU A 68 3.55 -3.92 -11.33
C LEU A 68 3.58 -4.46 -9.90
N LEU A 69 4.35 -3.84 -9.00
CA LEU A 69 4.34 -4.19 -7.58
C LEU A 69 2.96 -3.96 -6.95
N GLY A 70 2.28 -2.86 -7.30
CA GLY A 70 0.92 -2.60 -6.89
C GLY A 70 -0.05 -3.68 -7.36
N VAL A 71 -0.02 -4.04 -8.65
CA VAL A 71 -0.87 -5.10 -9.19
C VAL A 71 -0.57 -6.46 -8.54
N ALA A 72 0.72 -6.78 -8.31
CA ALA A 72 1.12 -8.01 -7.62
C ALA A 72 0.64 -8.06 -6.15
N ALA A 73 0.40 -6.91 -5.52
CA ALA A 73 -0.17 -6.85 -4.18
C ALA A 73 -1.65 -7.28 -4.13
N LEU A 74 -2.42 -7.19 -5.22
CA LEU A 74 -3.85 -7.54 -5.24
C LEU A 74 -4.15 -8.95 -4.73
N PRO A 75 -3.57 -10.03 -5.30
CA PRO A 75 -3.82 -11.39 -4.83
C PRO A 75 -3.39 -11.58 -3.37
N LEU A 76 -2.33 -10.88 -2.94
CA LEU A 76 -1.88 -10.89 -1.54
C LEU A 76 -2.90 -10.23 -0.62
N VAL A 77 -3.49 -9.10 -1.00
CA VAL A 77 -4.56 -8.40 -0.25
C VAL A 77 -5.77 -9.33 -0.10
N PHE A 78 -6.20 -9.98 -1.18
CA PHE A 78 -7.29 -10.96 -1.11
C PHE A 78 -6.94 -12.15 -0.22
N GLY A 79 -5.76 -12.73 -0.37
CA GLY A 79 -5.26 -13.83 0.45
C GLY A 79 -5.13 -13.47 1.92
N ALA A 80 -4.65 -12.27 2.22
CA ALA A 80 -4.52 -11.76 3.58
C ALA A 80 -5.89 -11.58 4.24
N VAL A 81 -6.81 -10.86 3.59
CA VAL A 81 -8.08 -10.46 4.20
C VAL A 81 -9.11 -11.60 4.17
N ARG A 82 -9.39 -12.17 2.99
CA ARG A 82 -10.37 -13.27 2.88
C ARG A 82 -9.82 -14.61 3.30
N GLY A 83 -8.56 -14.91 2.95
CA GLY A 83 -7.87 -16.12 3.34
C GLY A 83 -7.39 -16.12 4.79
N ARG A 84 -7.33 -14.95 5.46
CA ARG A 84 -6.73 -14.78 6.79
C ARG A 84 -5.32 -15.37 6.85
N SER A 85 -4.58 -15.20 5.76
CA SER A 85 -3.25 -15.77 5.57
C SER A 85 -2.19 -14.85 6.17
N ARG A 86 -1.58 -15.24 7.28
CA ARG A 86 -0.47 -14.49 7.89
C ARG A 86 0.71 -14.27 6.94
N PRO A 87 1.17 -15.29 6.17
CA PRO A 87 2.23 -15.07 5.18
C PRO A 87 1.89 -13.99 4.17
N ALA A 88 0.63 -13.93 3.70
CA ALA A 88 0.21 -12.88 2.78
C ALA A 88 0.21 -11.48 3.44
N MET A 89 -0.14 -11.38 4.73
CA MET A 89 -0.06 -10.12 5.48
C MET A 89 1.38 -9.62 5.60
N PHE A 90 2.32 -10.50 5.93
CA PHE A 90 3.75 -10.15 5.95
C PHE A 90 4.27 -9.76 4.56
N ALA A 91 3.84 -10.45 3.50
CA ALA A 91 4.23 -10.14 2.14
C ALA A 91 3.74 -8.75 1.70
N ILE A 92 2.52 -8.34 2.09
CA ILE A 92 1.99 -7.00 1.83
C ILE A 92 2.81 -5.94 2.58
N ILE A 93 3.15 -6.18 3.86
CA ILE A 93 4.00 -5.27 4.62
C ILE A 93 5.36 -5.11 3.94
N ALA A 94 5.99 -6.22 3.57
CA ALA A 94 7.30 -6.21 2.90
C ALA A 94 7.23 -5.45 1.57
N LEU A 95 6.18 -5.65 0.76
CA LEU A 95 5.95 -4.93 -0.49
C LEU A 95 5.80 -3.43 -0.24
N GLY A 96 4.97 -3.03 0.73
CA GLY A 96 4.80 -1.63 1.11
C GLY A 96 6.10 -0.98 1.59
N VAL A 97 6.92 -1.71 2.37
CA VAL A 97 8.24 -1.23 2.81
C VAL A 97 9.19 -1.05 1.62
N VAL A 98 9.22 -1.98 0.68
CA VAL A 98 10.05 -1.87 -0.54
C VAL A 98 9.68 -0.63 -1.35
N VAL A 99 8.38 -0.41 -1.61
CA VAL A 99 7.91 0.77 -2.32
C VAL A 99 8.26 2.06 -1.55
N LEU A 100 8.09 2.05 -0.22
CA LEU A 100 8.44 3.21 0.61
C LEU A 100 9.94 3.51 0.57
N ILE A 101 10.80 2.48 0.54
CA ILE A 101 12.25 2.66 0.39
C ILE A 101 12.56 3.27 -0.99
N ILE A 102 11.90 2.82 -2.06
CA ILE A 102 12.07 3.41 -3.41
C ILE A 102 11.70 4.89 -3.36
N ALA A 103 10.52 5.23 -2.86
CA ALA A 103 10.05 6.60 -2.74
C ALA A 103 11.01 7.51 -1.95
N LEU A 104 11.51 7.04 -0.80
CA LEU A 104 12.34 7.86 0.08
C LEU A 104 13.82 7.86 -0.29
N ALA A 105 14.38 6.73 -0.75
CA ALA A 105 15.81 6.62 -1.02
C ALA A 105 16.18 7.01 -2.46
N LYS A 106 15.25 6.86 -3.41
CA LYS A 106 15.49 7.17 -4.82
C LYS A 106 14.75 8.44 -5.24
N ASP A 107 13.42 8.48 -5.06
CA ASP A 107 12.61 9.54 -5.63
C ASP A 107 12.70 10.84 -4.86
N LEU A 108 12.80 10.80 -3.53
CA LEU A 108 12.94 12.01 -2.74
C LEU A 108 14.22 12.82 -3.08
N PRO A 109 15.41 12.23 -3.27
CA PRO A 109 16.58 12.96 -3.78
C PRO A 109 16.35 13.54 -5.17
N ASP A 110 15.70 12.80 -6.08
CA ASP A 110 15.40 13.25 -7.44
C ASP A 110 14.46 14.46 -7.46
N THR A 111 13.54 14.57 -6.47
CA THR A 111 12.69 15.76 -6.33
C THR A 111 13.45 17.04 -5.96
N ARG A 112 14.72 16.93 -5.58
CA ARG A 112 15.60 18.06 -5.23
C ARG A 112 16.68 18.32 -6.29
N SER A 113 16.79 17.44 -7.28
CA SER A 113 17.78 17.54 -8.36
C SER A 113 17.18 18.25 -9.56
N THR A 114 17.85 19.30 -10.02
CA THR A 114 17.48 20.07 -11.21
C THR A 114 18.16 19.56 -12.47
N GLY A 115 19.16 18.66 -12.35
CA GLY A 115 19.91 18.06 -13.46
C GLY A 115 20.47 19.13 -14.41
N VAL A 116 20.49 18.79 -15.70
CA VAL A 116 21.02 19.67 -16.77
C VAL A 116 20.31 21.03 -16.85
N ILE A 117 19.06 21.14 -16.37
CA ILE A 117 18.34 22.42 -16.35
C ILE A 117 18.96 23.35 -15.32
N GLY A 118 19.35 22.83 -14.13
CA GLY A 118 20.05 23.63 -13.12
C GLY A 118 21.42 24.10 -13.55
N GLU A 119 22.11 23.34 -14.42
CA GLU A 119 23.38 23.77 -14.99
C GLU A 119 23.24 24.96 -15.95
N ARG A 120 22.07 25.13 -16.57
CA ARG A 120 21.79 26.19 -17.55
C ARG A 120 21.08 27.41 -16.98
N TYR A 121 20.40 27.24 -15.87
CA TYR A 121 19.56 28.29 -15.28
C TYR A 121 19.73 28.31 -13.77
N ASP A 122 20.36 29.37 -13.25
CA ASP A 122 20.63 29.55 -11.82
C ASP A 122 19.37 29.58 -10.95
N GLU A 123 18.20 29.91 -11.54
CA GLU A 123 16.91 29.97 -10.85
C GLU A 123 16.07 28.67 -11.02
N ALA A 124 16.71 27.59 -11.46
CA ALA A 124 16.02 26.29 -11.56
C ALA A 124 15.73 25.71 -10.18
N SER A 125 14.53 25.19 -9.99
CA SER A 125 14.10 24.48 -8.79
C SER A 125 13.37 23.20 -9.14
N ALA A 126 13.64 22.13 -8.41
CA ALA A 126 12.89 20.87 -8.49
C ALA A 126 11.89 20.80 -7.33
N ALA A 127 10.74 20.18 -7.59
CA ALA A 127 9.70 19.97 -6.60
C ALA A 127 9.02 18.61 -6.80
N PRO A 128 8.59 17.93 -5.71
CA PRO A 128 7.84 16.70 -5.82
C PRO A 128 6.50 16.93 -6.54
N GLY A 129 6.18 16.05 -7.46
CA GLY A 129 4.89 16.03 -8.15
C GLY A 129 3.85 15.20 -7.40
N PRO A 130 2.61 15.18 -7.86
CA PRO A 130 1.55 14.38 -7.23
C PRO A 130 1.85 12.88 -7.18
N GLY A 131 2.60 12.34 -8.16
CA GLY A 131 3.01 10.94 -8.19
C GLY A 131 3.78 10.52 -6.94
N PHE A 132 4.72 11.34 -6.46
CA PHE A 132 5.48 11.07 -5.25
C PHE A 132 4.59 10.91 -4.01
N TYR A 133 3.58 11.77 -3.85
CA TYR A 133 2.65 11.69 -2.73
C TYR A 133 1.72 10.49 -2.84
N LEU A 134 1.27 10.16 -4.05
CA LEU A 134 0.42 8.98 -4.30
C LEU A 134 1.18 7.68 -4.02
N GLU A 135 2.45 7.60 -4.43
CA GLU A 135 3.31 6.45 -4.19
C GLU A 135 3.56 6.25 -2.69
N THR A 136 3.97 7.30 -2.00
CA THR A 136 4.20 7.26 -0.55
C THR A 136 2.92 6.88 0.21
N ALA A 137 1.77 7.48 -0.15
CA ALA A 137 0.48 7.15 0.46
C ALA A 137 0.08 5.70 0.18
N GLY A 138 0.22 5.22 -1.05
CA GLY A 138 -0.06 3.83 -1.42
C GLY A 138 0.79 2.83 -0.65
N ALA A 139 2.10 3.10 -0.51
CA ALA A 139 3.02 2.28 0.28
C ALA A 139 2.62 2.20 1.75
N VAL A 140 2.30 3.35 2.38
CA VAL A 140 1.84 3.42 3.77
C VAL A 140 0.53 2.65 3.94
N LEU A 141 -0.43 2.79 3.04
CA LEU A 141 -1.71 2.06 3.11
C LEU A 141 -1.53 0.55 2.96
N LEU A 142 -0.58 0.07 2.13
CA LEU A 142 -0.22 -1.36 2.07
C LEU A 142 0.29 -1.85 3.42
N ILE A 143 1.22 -1.13 4.03
CA ILE A 143 1.76 -1.48 5.35
C ILE A 143 0.62 -1.54 6.39
N LEU A 144 -0.24 -0.51 6.43
CA LEU A 144 -1.37 -0.47 7.35
C LEU A 144 -2.36 -1.61 7.11
N THR A 145 -2.60 -1.99 5.84
CA THR A 145 -3.45 -3.14 5.50
C THR A 145 -2.87 -4.44 6.05
N GLY A 146 -1.57 -4.66 5.87
CA GLY A 146 -0.90 -5.87 6.37
C GLY A 146 -0.86 -5.92 7.90
N VAL A 147 -0.47 -4.83 8.55
CA VAL A 147 -0.44 -4.71 10.02
C VAL A 147 -1.85 -4.83 10.60
N GLY A 148 -2.83 -4.12 10.03
CA GLY A 148 -4.24 -4.23 10.43
C GLY A 148 -4.75 -5.66 10.30
N GLY A 149 -4.39 -6.36 9.22
CA GLY A 149 -4.70 -7.77 9.04
C GLY A 149 -4.12 -8.64 10.16
N LEU A 150 -2.86 -8.45 10.53
CA LEU A 150 -2.19 -9.21 11.59
C LEU A 150 -2.83 -8.98 12.96
N LEU A 151 -3.23 -7.74 13.26
CA LEU A 151 -3.76 -7.35 14.56
C LEU A 151 -5.25 -7.66 14.72
N LEU A 152 -6.03 -7.46 13.66
CA LEU A 152 -7.49 -7.48 13.73
C LEU A 152 -8.10 -8.81 13.26
N LEU A 153 -7.41 -9.58 12.40
CA LEU A 153 -7.93 -10.84 11.89
C LEU A 153 -7.33 -12.02 12.67
N PRO A 154 -8.15 -12.83 13.35
CA PRO A 154 -7.67 -14.03 14.00
C PRO A 154 -7.11 -15.02 12.98
N ALA A 155 -5.97 -15.63 13.28
CA ALA A 155 -5.42 -16.69 12.43
C ALA A 155 -6.41 -17.86 12.33
N ARG A 156 -6.53 -18.44 11.14
CA ARG A 156 -7.18 -19.76 11.01
C ARG A 156 -6.33 -20.77 11.78
N THR A 157 -6.86 -21.25 12.87
CA THR A 157 -6.30 -22.43 13.53
C THR A 157 -6.59 -23.60 12.60
N THR A 158 -5.58 -24.12 11.91
CA THR A 158 -5.70 -25.41 11.23
C THR A 158 -5.91 -26.41 12.36
N ALA A 159 -7.16 -26.83 12.58
CA ALA A 159 -7.43 -27.95 13.46
C ALA A 159 -6.68 -29.14 12.84
N ALA A 160 -5.55 -29.49 13.47
CA ALA A 160 -4.87 -30.72 13.15
C ALA A 160 -5.92 -31.84 13.38
N THR A 161 -6.41 -32.40 12.28
CA THR A 161 -7.20 -33.60 12.29
C THR A 161 -6.30 -34.69 12.89
N ARG A 162 -6.33 -34.83 14.22
CA ARG A 162 -5.89 -36.09 14.85
C ARG A 162 -6.88 -37.14 14.42
N SER A 163 -6.58 -37.85 13.33
CA SER A 163 -7.17 -39.14 13.05
C SER A 163 -6.73 -40.09 14.14
N PRO A 164 -7.66 -40.84 14.74
CA PRO A 164 -7.33 -41.89 15.70
C PRO A 164 -6.63 -43.05 15.02
#